data_609a2489332c0d3b7d878ddd164e6b68
#
_entry.id   609a2489332c0d3b7d878ddd164e6b68
#
_cell.length_a   1.000
_cell.length_b   1.000
_cell.length_c   1.000
_cell.angle_alpha   90.00
_cell.angle_beta   90.00
_cell.angle_gamma   90.00
#
_symmetry.space_group_name_H-M   'P 1'
#
loop_
_entity.id
_entity.type
_entity.pdbx_description
1 polymer ?
#
loop_
_entity_poly.entity_id
_entity_poly.type
_entity_poly.pdbx_seq_one_letter_code
_entity_poly.pdbx_strand_id
1 'polypeptide(L)'
;MYKRQISRLCLDECYNPSNERNKIDRIEIVKITPTTELDSISKNIQDPWKVFTCNDKGEGCSANFFDDEYVLNNKSSLYYARAIQEPTNMVGGDPLRCELNEAGECIKIRPCYSSGPDFDPNDDCLALVGERAWSSPIFLTHPMSIY
;
A
#
# COMPACT_ATOMS: atom_id res chain seq x y z
N MET A 1 -25.31 8.73 -13.08
CA MET A 1 -25.46 7.36 -12.56
C MET A 1 -24.62 7.09 -11.29
N TYR A 2 -23.50 7.74 -11.07
CA TYR A 2 -22.57 7.52 -9.94
C TYR A 2 -23.06 8.04 -8.56
N LYS A 3 -23.78 9.16 -8.50
CA LYS A 3 -24.25 9.73 -7.20
C LYS A 3 -25.10 8.77 -6.34
N ARG A 4 -25.93 7.91 -6.97
CA ARG A 4 -26.73 6.92 -6.25
C ARG A 4 -25.95 5.76 -5.67
N GLN A 5 -24.81 5.40 -6.28
CA GLN A 5 -23.93 4.33 -5.78
C GLN A 5 -23.11 4.78 -4.58
N ILE A 6 -22.58 6.00 -4.62
CA ILE A 6 -21.79 6.54 -3.49
C ILE A 6 -22.69 6.68 -2.25
N SER A 7 -23.89 7.25 -2.40
CA SER A 7 -24.85 7.36 -1.29
C SER A 7 -25.27 6.02 -0.70
N ARG A 8 -25.34 4.95 -1.51
CA ARG A 8 -25.66 3.59 -1.03
C ARG A 8 -24.49 2.88 -0.37
N LEU A 9 -23.27 3.13 -0.83
CA LEU A 9 -22.08 2.46 -0.28
C LEU A 9 -21.58 3.14 1.00
N CYS A 10 -21.87 4.43 1.17
CA CYS A 10 -21.35 5.19 2.31
C CYS A 10 -22.25 5.12 3.55
N LEU A 11 -23.56 4.79 3.43
CA LEU A 11 -24.51 4.66 4.56
C LEU A 11 -24.31 5.74 5.65
N ASP A 12 -24.11 6.99 5.23
CA ASP A 12 -23.76 8.13 6.10
C ASP A 12 -22.38 8.06 6.80
N GLU A 13 -21.55 7.05 6.47
CA GLU A 13 -20.19 6.91 7.02
C GLU A 13 -19.16 7.76 6.26
N CYS A 14 -19.49 8.23 5.05
CA CYS A 14 -18.59 9.06 4.25
C CYS A 14 -18.75 10.54 4.63
N TYR A 15 -17.75 11.08 5.33
CA TYR A 15 -17.63 12.50 5.57
C TYR A 15 -17.23 13.22 4.26
N ASN A 16 -18.06 14.19 3.82
CA ASN A 16 -17.81 15.02 2.63
C ASN A 16 -17.43 14.22 1.37
N PRO A 17 -18.29 13.31 0.88
CA PRO A 17 -17.98 12.52 -0.31
C PRO A 17 -17.81 13.46 -1.51
N SER A 18 -16.62 13.42 -2.12
CA SER A 18 -16.33 14.15 -3.36
C SER A 18 -16.86 13.40 -4.57
N ASN A 19 -17.22 14.14 -5.63
CA ASN A 19 -17.48 13.57 -6.95
C ASN A 19 -16.17 13.26 -7.69
N GLU A 20 -15.07 13.85 -7.27
CA GLU A 20 -13.74 13.61 -7.79
C GLU A 20 -13.12 12.44 -7.03
N ARG A 21 -12.49 11.55 -7.76
CA ARG A 21 -11.75 10.42 -7.19
C ARG A 21 -10.26 10.70 -7.31
N ASN A 22 -9.55 10.43 -6.24
CA ASN A 22 -8.10 10.44 -6.29
C ASN A 22 -7.61 9.34 -7.22
N LYS A 23 -6.53 9.61 -7.93
CA LYS A 23 -5.95 8.70 -8.90
C LYS A 23 -5.17 7.60 -8.23
N ILE A 24 -5.12 6.45 -8.84
CA ILE A 24 -4.21 5.39 -8.44
C ILE A 24 -2.86 5.66 -9.12
N ASP A 25 -1.84 5.86 -8.31
CA ASP A 25 -0.46 6.07 -8.76
C ASP A 25 0.15 4.78 -9.32
N ARG A 26 -0.02 3.68 -8.57
CA ARG A 26 0.54 2.39 -8.96
C ARG A 26 -0.17 1.20 -8.36
N ILE A 27 0.04 0.05 -8.99
CA ILE A 27 -0.32 -1.26 -8.45
C ILE A 27 0.98 -1.99 -8.09
N GLU A 28 1.07 -2.47 -6.88
CA GLU A 28 2.18 -3.30 -6.40
C GLU A 28 1.68 -4.73 -6.18
N ILE A 29 2.47 -5.69 -6.65
CA ILE A 29 2.21 -7.11 -6.41
C ILE A 29 3.21 -7.60 -5.37
N VAL A 30 2.69 -8.25 -4.36
CA VAL A 30 3.50 -8.95 -3.36
C VAL A 30 3.44 -10.45 -3.64
N LYS A 31 4.61 -11.09 -3.59
CA LYS A 31 4.76 -12.55 -3.73
C LYS A 31 5.32 -13.12 -2.44
N ILE A 32 4.69 -14.16 -1.94
CA ILE A 32 5.16 -14.90 -0.78
C ILE A 32 5.32 -16.38 -1.18
N THR A 33 6.50 -16.90 -0.98
CA THR A 33 6.77 -18.33 -1.15
C THR A 33 6.81 -18.99 0.21
N PRO A 34 5.86 -19.87 0.56
CA PRO A 34 5.85 -20.57 1.84
C PRO A 34 7.14 -21.32 2.08
N THR A 35 7.63 -21.29 3.31
CA THR A 35 8.82 -22.01 3.76
C THR A 35 8.64 -22.50 5.19
N THR A 36 9.26 -23.63 5.50
CA THR A 36 9.36 -24.13 6.87
C THR A 36 10.65 -23.67 7.58
N GLU A 37 11.56 -23.05 6.84
CA GLU A 37 12.83 -22.54 7.35
C GLU A 37 12.68 -21.13 7.89
N LEU A 38 12.71 -20.97 9.22
CA LEU A 38 12.51 -19.69 9.89
C LEU A 38 13.52 -18.62 9.47
N ASP A 39 14.78 -19.00 9.25
CA ASP A 39 15.86 -18.08 8.90
C ASP A 39 15.74 -17.51 7.47
N SER A 40 14.86 -18.07 6.66
CA SER A 40 14.66 -17.67 5.27
C SER A 40 13.35 -16.88 5.02
N ILE A 41 12.53 -16.64 6.04
CA ILE A 41 11.22 -16.02 5.89
C ILE A 41 11.31 -14.68 5.15
N SER A 42 12.22 -13.80 5.55
CA SER A 42 12.38 -12.48 4.91
C SER A 42 12.78 -12.55 3.44
N LYS A 43 13.50 -13.62 3.04
CA LYS A 43 13.92 -13.83 1.65
C LYS A 43 12.78 -14.37 0.79
N ASN A 44 11.78 -14.99 1.40
CA ASN A 44 10.64 -15.57 0.73
C ASN A 44 9.44 -14.62 0.63
N ILE A 45 9.56 -13.42 1.22
CA ILE A 45 8.59 -12.33 1.07
C ILE A 45 9.21 -11.28 0.15
N GLN A 46 8.64 -11.14 -1.04
CA GLN A 46 9.03 -10.13 -2.02
C GLN A 46 7.97 -9.02 -2.00
N ASP A 47 8.29 -7.92 -1.31
CA ASP A 47 7.38 -6.80 -1.07
C ASP A 47 8.03 -5.44 -1.41
N PRO A 48 7.70 -4.83 -2.57
CA PRO A 48 6.91 -5.41 -3.67
C PRO A 48 7.75 -6.35 -4.55
N TRP A 49 7.12 -7.37 -5.13
CA TRP A 49 7.71 -8.22 -6.16
C TRP A 49 7.69 -7.53 -7.54
N LYS A 50 6.55 -6.95 -7.92
CA LYS A 50 6.40 -6.16 -9.15
C LYS A 50 5.66 -4.87 -8.88
N VAL A 51 5.99 -3.82 -9.62
CA VAL A 51 5.35 -2.50 -9.55
C VAL A 51 4.90 -2.10 -10.95
N PHE A 52 3.65 -1.66 -11.06
CA PHE A 52 3.05 -1.16 -12.29
C PHE A 52 2.56 0.26 -12.07
N THR A 53 3.19 1.23 -12.71
CA THR A 53 2.75 2.63 -12.68
C THR A 53 1.46 2.78 -13.47
N CYS A 54 0.50 3.49 -12.91
CA CYS A 54 -0.76 3.77 -13.53
C CYS A 54 -0.65 5.05 -14.38
N ASN A 55 -0.81 4.93 -15.68
CA ASN A 55 -0.90 6.08 -16.57
C ASN A 55 -2.37 6.50 -16.64
N ASP A 56 -2.71 7.56 -15.94
CA ASP A 56 -4.09 8.02 -15.85
C ASP A 56 -4.61 8.56 -17.16
N LYS A 57 -5.43 7.77 -17.85
CA LYS A 57 -6.25 8.21 -18.98
C LYS A 57 -7.74 8.25 -18.61
N GLY A 58 -8.08 8.25 -17.31
CA GLY A 58 -9.47 8.28 -16.83
C GLY A 58 -10.21 6.93 -16.91
N GLU A 59 -9.57 5.86 -17.35
CA GLU A 59 -10.19 4.53 -17.54
C GLU A 59 -9.86 3.53 -16.42
N GLY A 60 -9.17 3.98 -15.37
CA GLY A 60 -8.67 3.11 -14.30
C GLY A 60 -7.29 2.53 -14.62
N CYS A 61 -6.79 1.69 -13.71
CA CYS A 61 -5.48 1.06 -13.83
C CYS A 61 -5.62 -0.46 -13.82
N SER A 62 -4.94 -1.12 -14.76
CA SER A 62 -4.87 -2.57 -14.83
C SER A 62 -3.43 -3.03 -15.01
N ALA A 63 -3.09 -4.19 -14.43
CA ALA A 63 -1.78 -4.79 -14.55
C ALA A 63 -1.92 -6.26 -14.94
N ASN A 64 -1.11 -6.68 -15.91
CA ASN A 64 -0.99 -8.08 -16.31
C ASN A 64 0.46 -8.52 -16.13
N PHE A 65 0.67 -9.70 -15.56
CA PHE A 65 2.00 -10.21 -15.33
C PHE A 65 2.04 -11.74 -15.37
N PHE A 66 3.23 -12.27 -15.57
CA PHE A 66 3.52 -13.69 -15.50
C PHE A 66 4.60 -13.92 -14.44
N ASP A 67 4.56 -15.09 -13.82
CA ASP A 67 5.60 -15.56 -12.91
C ASP A 67 6.25 -16.83 -13.51
N ASP A 68 7.33 -16.61 -14.24
CA ASP A 68 8.09 -17.70 -14.86
C ASP A 68 8.77 -18.59 -13.81
N GLU A 69 9.13 -18.01 -12.64
CA GLU A 69 9.77 -18.74 -11.56
C GLU A 69 8.84 -19.73 -10.87
N TYR A 70 7.53 -19.48 -10.86
CA TYR A 70 6.56 -20.41 -10.26
C TYR A 70 6.64 -21.80 -10.90
N VAL A 71 6.75 -21.84 -12.23
CA VAL A 71 6.85 -23.11 -12.99
C VAL A 71 8.20 -23.77 -12.77
N LEU A 72 9.29 -22.97 -12.73
CA LEU A 72 10.65 -23.48 -12.63
C LEU A 72 10.99 -24.00 -11.23
N ASN A 73 10.48 -23.34 -10.21
CA ASN A 73 10.86 -23.62 -8.82
C ASN A 73 10.01 -24.72 -8.14
N ASN A 74 8.92 -25.16 -8.78
CA ASN A 74 8.01 -26.19 -8.25
C ASN A 74 7.52 -25.87 -6.81
N LYS A 75 7.34 -24.58 -6.49
CA LYS A 75 6.94 -24.14 -5.16
C LYS A 75 5.58 -23.46 -5.21
N SER A 76 4.75 -23.76 -4.22
CA SER A 76 3.52 -23.03 -4.00
C SER A 76 3.84 -21.56 -3.74
N SER A 77 2.96 -20.67 -4.16
CA SER A 77 3.12 -19.22 -3.99
C SER A 77 1.80 -18.56 -3.67
N LEU A 78 1.87 -17.47 -2.92
CA LEU A 78 0.75 -16.61 -2.61
C LEU A 78 1.02 -15.24 -3.22
N TYR A 79 0.00 -14.66 -3.82
CA TYR A 79 0.08 -13.30 -4.40
C TYR A 79 -1.07 -12.46 -3.88
N TYR A 80 -0.80 -11.19 -3.65
CA TYR A 80 -1.84 -10.19 -3.51
C TYR A 80 -1.39 -8.88 -4.15
N ALA A 81 -2.37 -8.06 -4.54
CA ALA A 81 -2.12 -6.74 -5.07
C ALA A 81 -2.45 -5.68 -4.03
N ARG A 82 -1.74 -4.58 -4.08
CA ARG A 82 -2.16 -3.34 -3.42
C ARG A 82 -2.13 -2.19 -4.42
N ALA A 83 -3.20 -1.42 -4.43
CA ALA A 83 -3.31 -0.18 -5.17
C ALA A 83 -2.91 0.96 -4.25
N ILE A 84 -1.99 1.80 -4.71
CA ILE A 84 -1.50 2.97 -3.99
C ILE A 84 -2.05 4.21 -4.70
N GLN A 85 -2.71 5.06 -3.95
CA GLN A 85 -3.25 6.32 -4.42
C GLN A 85 -2.17 7.39 -4.50
N GLU A 86 -2.35 8.40 -5.38
CA GLU A 86 -1.59 9.65 -5.31
C GLU A 86 -1.66 10.23 -3.90
N PRO A 87 -0.52 10.74 -3.35
CA PRO A 87 -0.51 11.27 -2.00
C PRO A 87 -1.47 12.45 -1.84
N THR A 88 -2.28 12.38 -0.79
CA THR A 88 -3.18 13.45 -0.36
C THR A 88 -2.93 13.79 1.10
N ASN A 89 -3.31 14.99 1.52
CA ASN A 89 -3.15 15.41 2.90
C ASN A 89 -4.04 14.56 3.83
N MET A 90 -3.41 13.94 4.80
CA MET A 90 -4.07 13.09 5.80
C MET A 90 -3.67 13.52 7.20
N VAL A 91 -4.64 13.66 8.09
CA VAL A 91 -4.40 13.92 9.52
C VAL A 91 -3.69 12.73 10.16
N GLY A 92 -2.57 12.98 10.81
CA GLY A 92 -1.78 11.92 11.44
C GLY A 92 -1.08 10.98 10.45
N GLY A 93 -0.99 11.36 9.17
CA GLY A 93 -0.32 10.57 8.13
C GLY A 93 1.17 10.34 8.40
N ASP A 94 1.83 11.28 9.05
CA ASP A 94 3.18 11.15 9.63
C ASP A 94 3.17 11.62 11.09
N PRO A 95 2.72 10.81 12.03
CA PRO A 95 2.58 11.23 13.42
C PRO A 95 3.91 11.50 14.13
N LEU A 96 4.99 10.96 13.64
CA LEU A 96 6.31 11.11 14.23
C LEU A 96 7.10 12.28 13.65
N ARG A 97 6.83 12.69 12.42
CA ARG A 97 7.53 13.77 11.71
C ARG A 97 9.04 13.69 11.86
N CYS A 98 9.55 12.57 11.39
CA CYS A 98 10.95 12.24 11.52
C CYS A 98 11.82 13.11 10.61
N GLU A 99 12.83 13.78 11.17
CA GLU A 99 13.93 14.37 10.41
C GLU A 99 14.91 13.25 10.03
N LEU A 100 15.13 13.06 8.74
CA LEU A 100 16.02 12.02 8.23
C LEU A 100 17.41 12.60 7.97
N ASN A 101 18.47 11.83 8.26
CA ASN A 101 19.83 12.12 7.81
C ASN A 101 20.00 11.71 6.33
N GLU A 102 21.21 11.95 5.79
CA GLU A 102 21.55 11.58 4.41
C GLU A 102 21.46 10.07 4.13
N ALA A 103 21.55 9.24 5.16
CA ALA A 103 21.39 7.79 5.07
C ALA A 103 19.91 7.33 5.16
N GLY A 104 18.96 8.26 5.36
CA GLY A 104 17.54 7.95 5.52
C GLY A 104 17.17 7.48 6.93
N GLU A 105 18.05 7.64 7.93
CA GLU A 105 17.80 7.28 9.31
C GLU A 105 17.15 8.43 10.06
N CYS A 106 16.21 8.11 10.94
CA CYS A 106 15.52 9.07 11.76
C CYS A 106 16.43 9.59 12.88
N ILE A 107 16.80 10.86 12.82
CA ILE A 107 17.69 11.49 13.81
C ILE A 107 16.98 12.37 14.83
N LYS A 108 15.79 12.85 14.49
CA LYS A 108 14.96 13.66 15.39
C LYS A 108 13.48 13.42 15.08
N ILE A 109 12.70 13.27 16.13
CA ILE A 109 11.24 13.12 16.05
C ILE A 109 10.59 14.41 16.56
N ARG A 110 9.63 14.93 15.81
CA ARG A 110 8.75 16.03 16.21
C ARG A 110 7.29 15.55 16.16
N PRO A 111 6.82 14.86 17.20
CA PRO A 111 5.48 14.29 17.19
C PRO A 111 4.42 15.38 17.01
N CYS A 112 3.47 15.09 16.13
CA CYS A 112 2.25 15.90 16.05
C CYS A 112 1.51 15.83 17.38
N TYR A 113 0.90 16.93 17.81
CA TYR A 113 0.21 17.05 19.10
C TYR A 113 1.12 16.91 20.35
N SER A 114 2.43 17.09 20.20
CA SER A 114 3.30 17.12 21.37
C SER A 114 3.13 18.42 22.16
N SER A 115 3.26 18.35 23.48
CA SER A 115 3.27 19.50 24.38
C SER A 115 4.70 19.83 24.83
N GLY A 116 5.63 19.87 23.92
CA GLY A 116 7.06 20.09 24.21
C GLY A 116 7.59 21.44 23.68
N PRO A 117 8.87 21.75 23.89
CA PRO A 117 9.48 22.97 23.38
C PRO A 117 9.51 23.07 21.85
N ASP A 118 9.34 21.97 21.16
CA ASP A 118 9.26 21.90 19.69
C ASP A 118 7.80 21.92 19.18
N PHE A 119 6.82 22.21 20.05
CA PHE A 119 5.42 22.30 19.67
C PHE A 119 5.17 23.57 18.81
N ASP A 120 4.61 23.37 17.62
CA ASP A 120 4.11 24.44 16.77
C ASP A 120 2.58 24.47 16.84
N PRO A 121 1.98 25.51 17.45
CA PRO A 121 0.53 25.64 17.55
C PRO A 121 -0.16 25.85 16.20
N ASN A 122 0.60 26.19 15.15
CA ASN A 122 0.07 26.39 13.80
C ASN A 122 0.20 25.15 12.94
N ASP A 123 0.79 24.07 13.46
CA ASP A 123 0.91 22.81 12.76
C ASP A 123 -0.47 22.14 12.62
N ASP A 124 -0.96 22.01 11.40
CA ASP A 124 -2.23 21.36 11.07
C ASP A 124 -2.20 19.83 11.16
N CYS A 125 -1.02 19.26 11.48
CA CYS A 125 -0.80 17.81 11.57
C CYS A 125 -1.12 17.04 10.27
N LEU A 126 -1.15 17.72 9.15
CA LEU A 126 -1.32 17.09 7.85
C LEU A 126 0.00 16.57 7.30
N ALA A 127 -0.03 15.42 6.67
CA ALA A 127 1.07 14.88 5.88
C ALA A 127 0.55 14.25 4.59
N LEU A 128 1.37 14.28 3.55
CA LEU A 128 1.06 13.66 2.28
C LEU A 128 1.23 12.14 2.38
N VAL A 129 0.13 11.41 2.26
CA VAL A 129 0.09 9.95 2.33
C VAL A 129 -0.72 9.39 1.16
N GLY A 130 -0.21 8.37 0.50
CA GLY A 130 -0.95 7.59 -0.47
C GLY A 130 -1.78 6.52 0.25
N GLU A 131 -3.10 6.63 0.16
CA GLU A 131 -3.99 5.60 0.67
C GLU A 131 -3.77 4.28 -0.08
N ARG A 132 -4.07 3.17 0.59
CA ARG A 132 -3.81 1.82 0.09
C ARG A 132 -5.06 0.97 0.15
N ALA A 133 -5.30 0.24 -0.93
CA ALA A 133 -6.31 -0.81 -0.98
C ALA A 133 -5.61 -2.14 -1.28
N TRP A 134 -6.06 -3.23 -0.63
CA TRP A 134 -5.51 -4.57 -0.81
C TRP A 134 -6.54 -5.49 -1.46
N SER A 135 -6.08 -6.35 -2.37
CA SER A 135 -6.89 -7.45 -2.87
C SER A 135 -6.95 -8.61 -1.88
N SER A 136 -7.90 -9.52 -2.09
CA SER A 136 -7.79 -10.85 -1.51
C SER A 136 -6.54 -11.57 -2.03
N PRO A 137 -5.89 -12.43 -1.22
CA PRO A 137 -4.77 -13.22 -1.68
C PRO A 137 -5.21 -14.33 -2.65
N ILE A 138 -4.33 -14.63 -3.60
CA ILE A 138 -4.45 -15.75 -4.54
C ILE A 138 -3.40 -16.79 -4.17
N PHE A 139 -3.84 -17.99 -3.84
CA PHE A 139 -2.98 -19.13 -3.53
C PHE A 139 -2.81 -19.99 -4.78
N LEU A 140 -1.57 -20.18 -5.22
CA LEU A 140 -1.21 -21.14 -6.24
C LEU A 140 -0.48 -22.31 -5.60
N THR A 141 -1.17 -23.44 -5.52
CA THR A 141 -0.58 -24.68 -4.98
C THR A 141 0.07 -25.46 -6.10
N HIS A 142 1.38 -25.70 -5.97
CA HIS A 142 2.09 -26.53 -6.93
C HIS A 142 1.80 -28.01 -6.63
N PRO A 143 1.46 -28.84 -7.64
CA PRO A 143 1.09 -30.25 -7.43
C PRO A 143 2.18 -31.11 -6.76
N MET A 144 3.44 -30.71 -6.92
CA MET A 144 4.60 -31.40 -6.35
C MET A 144 5.02 -30.87 -4.98
N SER A 145 4.40 -29.81 -4.44
CA SER A 145 4.66 -29.37 -3.08
C SER A 145 3.98 -30.35 -2.11
N ILE A 146 4.70 -31.40 -1.77
CA ILE A 146 4.31 -32.30 -0.68
C ILE A 146 4.72 -31.59 0.62
N TYR A 147 3.77 -31.40 1.50
CA TYR A 147 3.96 -30.87 2.85
C TYR A 147 4.77 -31.84 3.70
#